data_3db10a96855d5cffc2833076ee7f1c94
#
_entry.id   3db10a96855d5cffc2833076ee7f1c94
#
_cell.length_a   1.000
_cell.length_b   1.000
_cell.length_c   1.000
_cell.angle_alpha   90.00
_cell.angle_beta   90.00
_cell.angle_gamma   90.00
#
_symmetry.space_group_name_H-M   'P 1'
#
loop_
_entity.id
_entity.type
_entity.pdbx_description
1 polymer ?
#
loop_
_entity_poly.entity_id
_entity_poly.type
_entity_poly.pdbx_seq_one_letter_code
_entity_poly.pdbx_strand_id
1 'polypeptide(L)'
;MTILKKKLDANQYNLKDQVVSINRVTKVVKGGKNMSFAALVVVGDPAAGVVGHGSGKAKEVPQAIRKGIEAAKKNLIRVHLTETTIPHLVLGRYGAGQVLLKPAPEGTGVIAGGAVRAVMTSVGVQNVLTKSLGSPNPHNVVKATFDALMQLRDRAEVANMRGKSVEEL
;
A
#
# COMPACT_ATOMS: atom_id res chain seq x y z
N MET A 1 21.70 1.56 -5.41
CA MET A 1 21.34 2.87 -5.99
C MET A 1 19.97 3.25 -5.45
N THR A 2 19.89 4.24 -4.57
CA THR A 2 18.61 4.71 -4.00
C THR A 2 17.94 5.57 -5.05
N ILE A 3 16.91 5.05 -5.70
CA ILE A 3 16.07 5.82 -6.63
C ILE A 3 15.44 6.93 -5.80
N LEU A 4 15.82 8.17 -6.06
CA LEU A 4 15.23 9.38 -5.48
C LEU A 4 13.72 9.37 -5.81
N LYS A 5 12.91 8.96 -4.85
CA LYS A 5 11.44 9.00 -4.98
C LYS A 5 11.03 10.44 -5.18
N LYS A 6 10.58 10.79 -6.38
CA LYS A 6 9.94 12.07 -6.66
C LYS A 6 8.73 12.18 -5.73
N LYS A 7 8.73 13.13 -4.80
CA LYS A 7 7.59 13.36 -3.92
C LYS A 7 6.40 13.77 -4.79
N LEU A 8 5.32 13.02 -4.68
CA LEU A 8 4.06 13.32 -5.35
C LEU A 8 3.27 14.34 -4.51
N ASP A 9 2.70 15.34 -5.17
CA ASP A 9 1.85 16.34 -4.51
C ASP A 9 0.45 15.77 -4.32
N ALA A 10 0.06 15.57 -3.06
CA ALA A 10 -1.23 14.99 -2.69
C ALA A 10 -2.44 15.80 -3.21
N ASN A 11 -2.28 17.10 -3.47
CA ASN A 11 -3.36 17.98 -3.93
C ASN A 11 -3.76 17.76 -5.40
N GLN A 12 -2.94 17.04 -6.18
CA GLN A 12 -3.20 16.75 -7.60
C GLN A 12 -4.10 15.53 -7.80
N TYR A 13 -4.38 14.77 -6.74
CA TYR A 13 -5.07 13.49 -6.80
C TYR A 13 -6.37 13.51 -5.98
N ASN A 14 -7.38 12.78 -6.47
CA ASN A 14 -8.63 12.56 -5.73
C ASN A 14 -8.47 11.39 -4.77
N LEU A 15 -7.78 11.63 -3.66
CA LEU A 15 -7.43 10.60 -2.68
C LEU A 15 -8.65 10.19 -1.85
N LYS A 16 -9.02 8.90 -1.95
CA LYS A 16 -9.97 8.25 -1.05
C LYS A 16 -9.21 7.62 0.10
N ASP A 17 -9.73 7.73 1.31
CA ASP A 17 -9.14 7.12 2.50
C ASP A 17 -9.83 5.81 2.86
N GLN A 18 -9.05 4.84 3.32
CA GLN A 18 -9.53 3.57 3.84
C GLN A 18 -8.79 3.22 5.13
N VAL A 19 -9.54 2.98 6.19
CA VAL A 19 -8.98 2.55 7.47
C VAL A 19 -8.76 1.05 7.44
N VAL A 20 -7.50 0.63 7.68
CA VAL A 20 -7.10 -0.79 7.72
C VAL A 20 -7.32 -1.40 9.10
N SER A 21 -6.89 -0.69 10.14
CA SER A 21 -7.05 -1.15 11.53
C SER A 21 -7.05 0.02 12.51
N ILE A 22 -7.83 -0.13 13.59
CA ILE A 22 -7.85 0.78 14.74
C ILE A 22 -7.60 -0.06 15.98
N ASN A 23 -6.58 0.31 16.74
CA ASN A 23 -6.21 -0.39 17.97
C ASN A 23 -6.19 0.61 19.14
N ARG A 24 -6.79 0.19 20.26
CA ARG A 24 -6.65 0.93 21.52
C ARG A 24 -5.31 0.55 22.16
N VAL A 25 -4.47 1.53 22.39
CA VAL A 25 -3.13 1.36 22.95
C VAL A 25 -3.03 2.09 24.28
N THR A 26 -2.26 1.54 25.20
CA THR A 26 -2.14 2.08 26.56
C THR A 26 -0.67 2.21 26.93
N LYS A 27 -0.32 3.37 27.50
CA LYS A 27 0.97 3.58 28.18
C LYS A 27 0.75 3.59 29.69
N VAL A 28 1.35 2.67 30.40
CA VAL A 28 1.31 2.62 31.85
C VAL A 28 2.36 3.57 32.41
N VAL A 29 1.97 4.43 33.33
CA VAL A 29 2.81 5.41 34.00
C VAL A 29 2.61 5.32 35.51
N LYS A 30 3.49 5.94 36.33
CA LYS A 30 3.27 6.11 37.77
C LYS A 30 1.95 6.88 37.95
N GLY A 31 0.99 6.30 38.66
CA GLY A 31 -0.32 6.90 38.91
C GLY A 31 -1.44 6.53 37.94
N GLY A 32 -1.21 5.70 36.89
CA GLY A 32 -2.32 5.26 36.06
C GLY A 32 -1.95 4.78 34.65
N LYS A 33 -2.99 4.72 33.80
CA LYS A 33 -2.89 4.26 32.41
C LYS A 33 -3.33 5.36 31.45
N ASN A 34 -2.43 5.81 30.58
CA ASN A 34 -2.77 6.74 29.50
C ASN A 34 -3.20 5.97 28.26
N MET A 35 -4.49 6.06 27.93
CA MET A 35 -5.07 5.41 26.78
C MET A 35 -5.02 6.28 25.55
N SER A 36 -4.83 5.67 24.37
CA SER A 36 -4.86 6.34 23.07
C SER A 36 -5.33 5.34 22.01
N PHE A 37 -5.73 5.85 20.84
CA PHE A 37 -6.06 5.03 19.68
C PHE A 37 -4.97 5.17 18.61
N ALA A 38 -4.59 4.04 18.02
CA ALA A 38 -3.68 4.00 16.88
C ALA A 38 -4.49 3.55 15.67
N ALA A 39 -4.48 4.36 14.60
CA ALA A 39 -5.12 4.05 13.34
C ALA A 39 -4.05 3.80 12.27
N LEU A 40 -4.22 2.74 11.48
CA LEU A 40 -3.48 2.48 10.25
C LEU A 40 -4.41 2.79 9.07
N VAL A 41 -3.99 3.74 8.23
CA VAL A 41 -4.80 4.26 7.13
C VAL A 41 -4.03 4.12 5.83
N VAL A 42 -4.75 3.78 4.77
CA VAL A 42 -4.29 3.82 3.38
C VAL A 42 -5.09 4.90 2.66
N VAL A 43 -4.43 5.68 1.85
CA VAL A 43 -5.07 6.65 0.95
C VAL A 43 -4.66 6.33 -0.47
N GLY A 44 -5.56 6.51 -1.44
CA GLY A 44 -5.22 6.26 -2.83
C GLY A 44 -6.19 6.87 -3.81
N ASP A 45 -5.74 6.99 -5.05
CA ASP A 45 -6.54 7.40 -6.20
C ASP A 45 -6.53 6.26 -7.24
N PRO A 46 -7.63 5.52 -7.38
CA PRO A 46 -7.73 4.41 -8.33
C PRO A 46 -7.52 4.83 -9.78
N ALA A 47 -7.89 6.07 -10.14
CA ALA A 47 -7.76 6.57 -11.52
C ALA A 47 -6.31 6.90 -11.87
N ALA A 48 -5.54 7.39 -10.90
CA ALA A 48 -4.14 7.78 -11.10
C ALA A 48 -3.14 6.65 -10.77
N GLY A 49 -3.57 5.53 -10.19
CA GLY A 49 -2.71 4.45 -9.71
C GLY A 49 -1.76 4.91 -8.60
N VAL A 50 -2.23 5.81 -7.72
CA VAL A 50 -1.42 6.37 -6.63
C VAL A 50 -1.95 5.87 -5.31
N VAL A 51 -1.03 5.48 -4.42
CA VAL A 51 -1.38 5.02 -3.07
C VAL A 51 -0.36 5.45 -2.04
N GLY A 52 -0.83 5.69 -0.83
CA GLY A 52 0.00 6.01 0.32
C GLY A 52 -0.48 5.32 1.59
N HIS A 53 0.38 5.12 2.55
CA HIS A 53 0.02 4.59 3.86
C HIS A 53 0.55 5.46 4.98
N GLY A 54 -0.20 5.53 6.05
CA GLY A 54 0.18 6.28 7.23
C GLY A 54 -0.40 5.70 8.51
N SER A 55 0.25 5.97 9.61
CA SER A 55 -0.27 5.64 10.93
C SER A 55 -0.41 6.91 11.76
N GLY A 56 -1.54 7.03 12.45
CA GLY A 56 -1.81 8.13 13.37
C GLY A 56 -2.13 7.62 14.76
N LYS A 57 -1.75 8.40 15.78
CA LYS A 57 -2.08 8.11 17.17
C LYS A 57 -2.64 9.35 17.85
N ALA A 58 -3.78 9.21 18.54
CA ALA A 58 -4.43 10.29 19.28
C ALA A 58 -5.28 9.75 20.44
N LYS A 59 -5.78 10.63 21.29
CA LYS A 59 -6.71 10.27 22.37
C LYS A 59 -8.10 9.88 21.84
N GLU A 60 -8.49 10.41 20.68
CA GLU A 60 -9.75 10.16 20.01
C GLU A 60 -9.54 9.47 18.66
N VAL A 61 -10.47 8.60 18.27
CA VAL A 61 -10.41 7.86 17.00
C VAL A 61 -10.39 8.78 15.78
N PRO A 62 -11.28 9.80 15.64
CA PRO A 62 -11.27 10.67 14.48
C PRO A 62 -9.96 11.45 14.31
N GLN A 63 -9.35 11.89 15.40
CA GLN A 63 -8.07 12.59 15.38
C GLN A 63 -6.91 11.63 15.00
N ALA A 64 -6.97 10.36 15.43
CA ALA A 64 -5.98 9.36 15.03
C ALA A 64 -6.05 9.08 13.52
N ILE A 65 -7.26 8.98 12.96
CA ILE A 65 -7.49 8.79 11.52
C ILE A 65 -6.96 10.00 10.74
N ARG A 66 -7.31 11.22 11.11
CA ARG A 66 -6.81 12.45 10.45
C ARG A 66 -5.29 12.51 10.39
N LYS A 67 -4.60 12.25 11.52
CA LYS A 67 -3.14 12.15 11.56
C LYS A 67 -2.59 11.04 10.65
N GLY A 68 -3.29 9.90 10.58
CA GLY A 68 -2.96 8.81 9.68
C GLY A 68 -3.05 9.22 8.21
N ILE A 69 -4.11 9.91 7.81
CA ILE A 69 -4.30 10.44 6.46
C ILE A 69 -3.21 11.45 6.09
N GLU A 70 -2.88 12.39 6.97
CA GLU A 70 -1.80 13.36 6.75
C GLU A 70 -0.44 12.67 6.57
N ALA A 71 -0.15 11.66 7.39
CA ALA A 71 1.06 10.86 7.25
C ALA A 71 1.07 10.06 5.94
N ALA A 72 -0.06 9.51 5.52
CA ALA A 72 -0.20 8.77 4.26
C ALA A 72 0.01 9.68 3.04
N LYS A 73 -0.53 10.88 3.03
CA LYS A 73 -0.33 11.89 1.98
C LYS A 73 1.14 12.26 1.76
N LYS A 74 1.98 12.14 2.78
CA LYS A 74 3.43 12.38 2.67
C LYS A 74 4.21 11.21 2.05
N ASN A 75 3.60 10.01 2.05
CA ASN A 75 4.23 8.76 1.61
C ASN A 75 3.53 8.17 0.39
N LEU A 76 3.13 9.00 -0.57
CA LEU A 76 2.52 8.56 -1.81
C LEU A 76 3.53 7.90 -2.73
N ILE A 77 3.13 6.80 -3.36
CA ILE A 77 3.86 6.13 -4.44
C ILE A 77 2.94 6.00 -5.65
N ARG A 78 3.51 6.05 -6.84
CA ARG A 78 2.84 5.70 -8.09
C ARG A 78 3.13 4.25 -8.43
N VAL A 79 2.11 3.53 -8.83
CA VAL A 79 2.18 2.10 -9.15
C VAL A 79 1.93 1.91 -10.64
N HIS A 80 2.75 1.08 -11.28
CA HIS A 80 2.56 0.69 -12.66
C HIS A 80 1.55 -0.47 -12.71
N LEU A 81 0.39 -0.22 -13.31
CA LEU A 81 -0.66 -1.20 -13.53
C LEU A 81 -0.75 -1.52 -15.02
N THR A 82 -1.16 -2.74 -15.34
CA THR A 82 -1.49 -3.16 -16.70
C THR A 82 -2.99 -3.39 -16.74
N GLU A 83 -3.73 -2.45 -17.34
CA GLU A 83 -5.19 -2.47 -17.43
C GLU A 83 -5.86 -2.67 -16.07
N THR A 84 -6.35 -3.87 -15.77
CA THR A 84 -7.09 -4.19 -14.54
C THR A 84 -6.26 -4.93 -13.49
N THR A 85 -4.99 -5.29 -13.82
CA THR A 85 -4.13 -6.14 -12.98
C THR A 85 -2.70 -5.60 -12.84
N ILE A 86 -1.84 -6.36 -12.18
CA ILE A 86 -0.40 -6.08 -12.04
C ILE A 86 0.39 -6.74 -13.18
N PRO A 87 1.51 -6.16 -13.64
CA PRO A 87 2.25 -6.66 -14.80
C PRO A 87 2.92 -8.03 -14.59
N HIS A 88 3.39 -8.34 -13.39
CA HIS A 88 4.08 -9.60 -13.11
C HIS A 88 3.94 -10.02 -11.64
N LEU A 89 4.29 -11.28 -11.36
CA LEU A 89 4.37 -11.81 -10.01
C LEU A 89 5.48 -11.12 -9.24
N VAL A 90 5.19 -10.77 -7.98
CA VAL A 90 6.16 -10.14 -7.07
C VAL A 90 5.96 -10.59 -5.63
N LEU A 91 7.06 -10.68 -4.89
CA LEU A 91 7.09 -10.98 -3.46
C LEU A 91 7.67 -9.79 -2.69
N GLY A 92 6.81 -9.04 -2.03
CA GLY A 92 7.24 -7.94 -1.16
C GLY A 92 7.56 -8.41 0.25
N ARG A 93 8.54 -7.77 0.88
CA ARG A 93 9.01 -8.10 2.22
C ARG A 93 9.19 -6.84 3.07
N TYR A 94 8.73 -6.92 4.31
CA TYR A 94 8.99 -5.88 5.30
C TYR A 94 9.02 -6.47 6.71
N GLY A 95 10.18 -6.43 7.37
CA GLY A 95 10.39 -7.12 8.64
C GLY A 95 10.04 -8.61 8.50
N ALA A 96 9.19 -9.13 9.37
CA ALA A 96 8.70 -10.50 9.30
C ALA A 96 7.46 -10.68 8.38
N GLY A 97 6.97 -9.61 7.76
CA GLY A 97 5.84 -9.67 6.81
C GLY A 97 6.32 -10.00 5.41
N GLN A 98 5.62 -10.93 4.73
CA GLN A 98 5.84 -11.30 3.34
C GLN A 98 4.49 -11.35 2.64
N VAL A 99 4.38 -10.70 1.48
CA VAL A 99 3.16 -10.68 0.68
C VAL A 99 3.47 -11.03 -0.76
N LEU A 100 2.86 -12.11 -1.23
CA LEU A 100 2.91 -12.53 -2.61
C LEU A 100 1.76 -11.85 -3.37
N LEU A 101 2.09 -11.21 -4.49
CA LEU A 101 1.13 -10.66 -5.45
C LEU A 101 1.30 -11.40 -6.78
N LYS A 102 0.20 -11.90 -7.34
CA LYS A 102 0.17 -12.61 -8.62
C LYS A 102 -0.90 -11.99 -9.51
N PRO A 103 -0.59 -11.70 -10.79
CA PRO A 103 -1.60 -11.21 -11.73
C PRO A 103 -2.70 -12.24 -11.93
N ALA A 104 -3.90 -11.78 -12.20
CA ALA A 104 -5.07 -12.61 -12.42
C ALA A 104 -5.84 -12.15 -13.66
N PRO A 105 -6.53 -13.07 -14.37
CA PRO A 105 -7.36 -12.72 -15.50
C PRO A 105 -8.58 -11.90 -15.06
N GLU A 106 -9.21 -11.23 -16.02
CA GLU A 106 -10.44 -10.49 -15.77
C GLU A 106 -11.54 -11.39 -15.19
N GLY A 107 -12.35 -10.79 -14.32
CA GLY A 107 -13.41 -11.49 -13.61
C GLY A 107 -13.01 -12.22 -12.34
N THR A 108 -11.70 -12.35 -12.03
CA THR A 108 -11.23 -12.97 -10.78
C THR A 108 -11.55 -12.11 -9.56
N GLY A 109 -11.51 -10.78 -9.69
CA GLY A 109 -11.64 -9.85 -8.60
C GLY A 109 -10.40 -9.77 -7.70
N VAL A 110 -10.49 -9.02 -6.61
CA VAL A 110 -9.41 -8.86 -5.64
C VAL A 110 -9.48 -9.97 -4.59
N ILE A 111 -8.63 -10.99 -4.72
CA ILE A 111 -8.50 -12.08 -3.74
C ILE A 111 -7.33 -11.76 -2.81
N ALA A 112 -7.64 -11.14 -1.66
CA ALA A 112 -6.65 -10.61 -0.74
C ALA A 112 -7.14 -10.61 0.71
N GLY A 113 -6.21 -10.74 1.66
CA GLY A 113 -6.48 -10.48 3.07
C GLY A 113 -6.81 -8.99 3.32
N GLY A 114 -7.54 -8.67 4.39
CA GLY A 114 -8.12 -7.34 4.62
C GLY A 114 -7.14 -6.17 4.43
N ALA A 115 -5.92 -6.27 4.99
CA ALA A 115 -4.91 -5.22 4.88
C ALA A 115 -4.38 -5.05 3.45
N VAL A 116 -4.14 -6.16 2.73
CA VAL A 116 -3.70 -6.14 1.33
C VAL A 116 -4.83 -5.67 0.42
N ARG A 117 -6.06 -6.13 0.67
CA ARG A 117 -7.27 -5.72 -0.08
C ARG A 117 -7.45 -4.20 -0.03
N ALA A 118 -7.33 -3.60 1.15
CA ALA A 118 -7.43 -2.15 1.30
C ALA A 118 -6.43 -1.41 0.41
N VAL A 119 -5.17 -1.88 0.35
CA VAL A 119 -4.15 -1.29 -0.51
C VAL A 119 -4.49 -1.48 -1.99
N MET A 120 -4.83 -2.70 -2.44
CA MET A 120 -5.13 -3.00 -3.84
C MET A 120 -6.34 -2.22 -4.35
N THR A 121 -7.41 -2.15 -3.57
CA THR A 121 -8.61 -1.37 -3.90
C THR A 121 -8.31 0.13 -3.99
N SER A 122 -7.48 0.66 -3.08
CA SER A 122 -7.07 2.07 -3.11
C SER A 122 -6.16 2.42 -4.30
N VAL A 123 -5.40 1.47 -4.82
CA VAL A 123 -4.58 1.61 -6.06
C VAL A 123 -5.44 1.55 -7.32
N GLY A 124 -6.58 0.85 -7.27
CA GLY A 124 -7.46 0.64 -8.43
C GLY A 124 -7.26 -0.71 -9.13
N VAL A 125 -6.53 -1.65 -8.53
CA VAL A 125 -6.41 -3.01 -9.05
C VAL A 125 -7.74 -3.72 -8.91
N GLN A 126 -8.23 -4.31 -10.02
CA GLN A 126 -9.51 -5.04 -10.05
C GLN A 126 -9.32 -6.55 -9.98
N ASN A 127 -8.23 -7.07 -10.54
CA ASN A 127 -7.98 -8.51 -10.62
C ASN A 127 -6.59 -8.85 -10.11
N VAL A 128 -6.51 -9.54 -8.96
CA VAL A 128 -5.25 -9.94 -8.35
C VAL A 128 -5.42 -11.09 -7.38
N LEU A 129 -4.47 -12.01 -7.37
CA LEU A 129 -4.35 -13.06 -6.37
C LEU A 129 -3.23 -12.71 -5.40
N THR A 130 -3.52 -12.75 -4.11
CA THR A 130 -2.53 -12.41 -3.08
C THR A 130 -2.49 -13.42 -1.96
N LYS A 131 -1.33 -13.57 -1.33
CA LYS A 131 -1.17 -14.38 -0.12
C LYS A 131 -0.18 -13.74 0.85
N SER A 132 -0.60 -13.55 2.08
CA SER A 132 0.31 -13.20 3.18
C SER A 132 0.97 -14.47 3.71
N LEU A 133 2.29 -14.55 3.61
CA LEU A 133 3.09 -15.74 3.94
C LEU A 133 3.82 -15.61 5.28
N GLY A 134 4.01 -14.38 5.76
CA GLY A 134 4.74 -14.09 7.00
C GLY A 134 3.83 -13.64 8.13
N SER A 135 4.29 -12.67 8.89
CA SER A 135 3.58 -12.11 10.04
C SER A 135 2.19 -11.55 9.66
N PRO A 136 1.14 -11.87 10.45
CA PRO A 136 -0.20 -11.32 10.24
C PRO A 136 -0.37 -9.87 10.73
N ASN A 137 0.68 -9.24 11.27
CA ASN A 137 0.62 -7.87 11.76
C ASN A 137 0.26 -6.90 10.61
N PRO A 138 -0.87 -6.16 10.68
CA PRO A 138 -1.33 -5.28 9.61
C PRO A 138 -0.29 -4.24 9.17
N HIS A 139 0.51 -3.72 10.10
CA HIS A 139 1.57 -2.77 9.78
C HIS A 139 2.66 -3.38 8.89
N ASN A 140 3.08 -4.61 9.17
CA ASN A 140 4.07 -5.31 8.36
C ASN A 140 3.50 -5.70 7.01
N VAL A 141 2.25 -6.21 6.99
CA VAL A 141 1.56 -6.62 5.76
C VAL A 141 1.38 -5.44 4.81
N VAL A 142 0.89 -4.29 5.29
CA VAL A 142 0.75 -3.08 4.46
C VAL A 142 2.10 -2.65 3.90
N LYS A 143 3.14 -2.55 4.72
CA LYS A 143 4.47 -2.14 4.25
C LYS A 143 5.10 -3.15 3.28
N ALA A 144 4.91 -4.46 3.50
CA ALA A 144 5.34 -5.49 2.56
C ALA A 144 4.60 -5.40 1.23
N THR A 145 3.29 -5.07 1.25
CA THR A 145 2.53 -4.81 0.03
C THR A 145 3.07 -3.59 -0.72
N PHE A 146 3.41 -2.51 -0.01
CA PHE A 146 4.04 -1.33 -0.61
C PHE A 146 5.41 -1.64 -1.22
N ASP A 147 6.21 -2.48 -0.56
CA ASP A 147 7.48 -2.95 -1.10
C ASP A 147 7.26 -3.76 -2.40
N ALA A 148 6.27 -4.67 -2.43
CA ALA A 148 5.88 -5.39 -3.63
C ALA A 148 5.47 -4.45 -4.78
N LEU A 149 4.61 -3.47 -4.50
CA LEU A 149 4.14 -2.50 -5.50
C LEU A 149 5.29 -1.64 -6.07
N MET A 150 6.30 -1.33 -5.26
CA MET A 150 7.49 -0.60 -5.71
C MET A 150 8.44 -1.42 -6.57
N GLN A 151 8.36 -2.74 -6.51
CA GLN A 151 9.15 -3.66 -7.34
C GLN A 151 8.51 -3.89 -8.71
N LEU A 152 7.24 -3.50 -8.91
CA LEU A 152 6.58 -3.61 -10.20
C LEU A 152 7.26 -2.72 -11.24
N ARG A 153 7.50 -3.29 -12.42
CA ARG A 153 8.11 -2.62 -13.56
C ARG A 153 7.21 -2.71 -14.78
N ASP A 154 7.15 -1.61 -15.51
CA ASP A 154 6.46 -1.60 -16.80
C ASP A 154 7.29 -2.28 -17.89
N ARG A 155 6.62 -2.86 -18.89
CA ARG A 155 7.27 -3.46 -20.07
C ARG A 155 8.17 -2.48 -20.79
N ALA A 156 7.74 -1.23 -20.95
CA ALA A 156 8.53 -0.17 -21.58
C ALA A 156 9.82 0.13 -20.79
N GLU A 157 9.76 0.15 -19.47
CA GLU A 157 10.94 0.35 -18.63
C GLU A 157 11.95 -0.80 -18.76
N VAL A 158 11.44 -2.05 -18.81
CA VAL A 158 12.28 -3.24 -18.99
C VAL A 158 12.91 -3.28 -20.39
N ALA A 159 12.15 -2.91 -21.43
CA ALA A 159 12.64 -2.82 -22.81
C ALA A 159 13.82 -1.82 -22.91
N ASN A 160 13.63 -0.63 -22.36
CA ASN A 160 14.68 0.40 -22.30
C ASN A 160 15.93 -0.06 -21.57
N MET A 161 15.78 -0.78 -20.44
CA MET A 161 16.92 -1.35 -19.70
C MET A 161 17.68 -2.42 -20.47
N ARG A 162 17.00 -3.18 -21.36
CA ARG A 162 17.59 -4.22 -22.19
C ARG A 162 18.05 -3.73 -23.55
N GLY A 163 17.77 -2.46 -23.91
CA GLY A 163 18.08 -1.89 -25.22
C GLY A 163 17.31 -2.57 -26.37
N LYS A 164 16.08 -3.06 -26.09
CA LYS A 164 15.20 -3.75 -27.05
C LYS A 164 13.90 -2.98 -27.25
N SER A 165 13.19 -3.25 -28.33
CA SER A 165 11.81 -2.76 -28.51
C SER A 165 10.85 -3.54 -27.59
N VAL A 166 9.69 -2.95 -27.31
CA VAL A 166 8.66 -3.59 -26.44
C VAL A 166 8.10 -4.85 -27.11
N GLU A 167 8.16 -4.92 -28.45
CA GLU A 167 7.69 -6.05 -29.25
C GLU A 167 8.63 -7.25 -29.20
N GLU A 168 9.90 -7.05 -28.83
CA GLU A 168 10.94 -8.09 -28.71
C GLU A 168 11.08 -8.66 -27.27
N LEU A 169 10.23 -8.28 -26.35
CA LEU A 169 10.14 -8.76 -24.98
C LEU A 169 9.12 -9.89 -24.86
#